data_209589eeef4d89165c408ad7b4858fe7
#
_entry.id   209589eeef4d89165c408ad7b4858fe7
#
_cell.length_a   1.000
_cell.length_b   1.000
_cell.length_c   1.000
_cell.angle_alpha   90.00
_cell.angle_beta   90.00
_cell.angle_gamma   90.00
#
_symmetry.space_group_name_H-M   'P 1'
#
loop_
_entity.id
_entity.type
_entity.pdbx_description
1 polymer ?
#
loop_
_entity_poly.entity_id
_entity_poly.type
_entity_poly.pdbx_seq_one_letter_code
_entity_poly.pdbx_strand_id
1 'polypeptide(L)'
;MTTIGTPLSKTAKKVLFCGSGELGKEVVIELQRYGVEVIAVDRYTDAPAMQVAHRSHVVDMLDAKALRAVIELEKPDYIVPEIEAIATSELVALEKEGFTVIPSARAVHLTMNREGIRRLAAETLNLKTSPYQFVDNHADYLKAIEEIGLPCVIKPVMSSSGKGQSTIKTTADIEAAWVYSQEGGRSGAGRVIIEGFVEFDYEITLLTVRHGGQTTFCKPIGHVQKDGDYQQSWQPQVMSEQAL
;
A
#
# COMPACT_ATOMS: atom_id res chain seq x y z
N MET A 1 -19.87 -5.64 -23.82
CA MET A 1 -20.46 -6.41 -22.70
C MET A 1 -19.41 -7.40 -22.24
N THR A 2 -18.98 -7.32 -20.98
CA THR A 2 -17.99 -8.26 -20.43
C THR A 2 -18.70 -9.56 -20.10
N THR A 3 -18.25 -10.66 -20.68
CA THR A 3 -18.80 -11.98 -20.37
C THR A 3 -18.02 -12.54 -19.19
N ILE A 4 -18.71 -12.83 -18.10
CA ILE A 4 -18.17 -13.55 -16.95
C ILE A 4 -18.54 -15.02 -17.15
N GLY A 5 -17.54 -15.89 -17.21
CA GLY A 5 -17.76 -17.33 -17.35
C GLY A 5 -18.10 -17.99 -16.01
N THR A 6 -18.21 -19.29 -16.02
CA THR A 6 -18.40 -20.09 -14.80
C THR A 6 -17.03 -20.43 -14.19
N PRO A 7 -16.80 -20.21 -12.88
CA PRO A 7 -15.57 -20.62 -12.21
C PRO A 7 -15.22 -22.10 -12.50
N LEU A 8 -13.94 -22.39 -12.55
CA LEU A 8 -13.37 -23.73 -12.85
C LEU A 8 -13.69 -24.26 -14.26
N SER A 9 -14.18 -23.41 -15.15
CA SER A 9 -14.41 -23.74 -16.55
C SER A 9 -13.42 -23.05 -17.49
N LYS A 10 -13.39 -23.46 -18.76
CA LYS A 10 -12.52 -22.80 -19.76
C LYS A 10 -12.92 -21.35 -20.07
N THR A 11 -14.10 -20.94 -19.69
CA THR A 11 -14.62 -19.58 -19.91
C THR A 11 -14.55 -18.70 -18.66
N ALA A 12 -14.03 -19.22 -17.55
CA ALA A 12 -13.92 -18.48 -16.31
C ALA A 12 -13.09 -17.21 -16.48
N LYS A 13 -13.57 -16.12 -15.90
CA LYS A 13 -12.74 -14.94 -15.63
C LYS A 13 -11.97 -15.20 -14.35
N LYS A 14 -10.64 -15.10 -14.42
CA LYS A 14 -9.73 -15.45 -13.33
C LYS A 14 -9.08 -14.21 -12.74
N VAL A 15 -9.11 -14.10 -11.42
CA VAL A 15 -8.38 -13.08 -10.66
C VAL A 15 -7.34 -13.78 -9.78
N LEU A 16 -6.09 -13.36 -9.89
CA LEU A 16 -5.02 -13.74 -8.98
C LEU A 16 -4.82 -12.62 -7.96
N PHE A 17 -5.03 -12.95 -6.70
CA PHE A 17 -5.03 -12.01 -5.59
C PHE A 17 -3.72 -12.13 -4.80
N CYS A 18 -2.88 -11.09 -4.84
CA CYS A 18 -1.59 -11.06 -4.16
C CYS A 18 -1.72 -10.39 -2.79
N GLY A 19 -1.79 -11.21 -1.76
CA GLY A 19 -2.14 -10.87 -0.39
C GLY A 19 -3.46 -11.56 -0.02
N SER A 20 -3.44 -12.35 1.02
CA SER A 20 -4.57 -13.22 1.37
C SER A 20 -5.01 -13.04 2.82
N GLY A 21 -4.86 -11.80 3.34
CA GLY A 21 -5.29 -11.42 4.69
C GLY A 21 -6.82 -11.33 4.84
N GLU A 22 -7.26 -10.75 5.94
CA GLU A 22 -8.69 -10.63 6.29
C GLU A 22 -9.46 -9.76 5.28
N LEU A 23 -8.88 -8.61 4.89
CA LEU A 23 -9.48 -7.77 3.86
C LEU A 23 -9.53 -8.50 2.51
N GLY A 24 -8.45 -9.20 2.16
CA GLY A 24 -8.38 -10.05 0.97
C GLY A 24 -9.49 -11.08 0.93
N LYS A 25 -9.82 -11.70 2.07
CA LYS A 25 -10.92 -12.67 2.18
C LYS A 25 -12.27 -12.06 1.79
N GLU A 26 -12.58 -10.86 2.30
CA GLU A 26 -13.85 -10.19 1.95
C GLU A 26 -13.93 -9.85 0.45
N VAL A 27 -12.83 -9.40 -0.14
CA VAL A 27 -12.77 -9.13 -1.58
C VAL A 27 -12.93 -10.40 -2.41
N VAL A 28 -12.31 -11.50 -1.99
CA VAL A 28 -12.46 -12.82 -2.65
C VAL A 28 -13.90 -13.30 -2.62
N ILE A 29 -14.58 -13.19 -1.47
CA ILE A 29 -15.98 -13.55 -1.32
C ILE A 29 -16.85 -12.72 -2.29
N GLU A 30 -16.61 -11.41 -2.37
CA GLU A 30 -17.37 -10.53 -3.25
C GLU A 30 -17.12 -10.84 -4.73
N LEU A 31 -15.88 -11.10 -5.13
CA LEU A 31 -15.55 -11.53 -6.50
C LEU A 31 -16.28 -12.84 -6.88
N GLN A 32 -16.38 -13.78 -5.95
CA GLN A 32 -17.12 -15.04 -6.17
C GLN A 32 -18.62 -14.81 -6.34
N ARG A 33 -19.22 -13.82 -5.65
CA ARG A 33 -20.62 -13.44 -5.86
C ARG A 33 -20.89 -12.97 -7.29
N TYR A 34 -19.88 -12.39 -7.95
CA TYR A 34 -19.95 -12.03 -9.36
C TYR A 34 -19.60 -13.18 -10.31
N GLY A 35 -19.33 -14.37 -9.81
CA GLY A 35 -18.98 -15.54 -10.64
C GLY A 35 -17.54 -15.52 -11.16
N VAL A 36 -16.64 -14.80 -10.47
CA VAL A 36 -15.22 -14.76 -10.82
C VAL A 36 -14.47 -15.91 -10.14
N GLU A 37 -13.58 -16.55 -10.88
CA GLU A 37 -12.66 -17.54 -10.33
C GLU A 37 -11.49 -16.83 -9.66
N VAL A 38 -11.22 -17.11 -8.37
CA VAL A 38 -10.18 -16.44 -7.60
C VAL A 38 -9.09 -17.39 -7.19
N ILE A 39 -7.87 -16.98 -7.41
CA ILE A 39 -6.64 -17.62 -6.96
C ILE A 39 -6.00 -16.74 -5.89
N ALA A 40 -5.80 -17.25 -4.68
CA ALA A 40 -5.22 -16.53 -3.56
C ALA A 40 -3.73 -16.86 -3.41
N VAL A 41 -2.88 -15.83 -3.25
CA VAL A 41 -1.43 -15.99 -3.07
C VAL A 41 -0.99 -15.30 -1.80
N ASP A 42 -0.23 -15.98 -0.95
CA ASP A 42 0.42 -15.41 0.23
C ASP A 42 1.68 -16.20 0.59
N ARG A 43 2.49 -15.66 1.50
CA ARG A 43 3.75 -16.29 1.96
C ARG A 43 3.58 -17.42 2.98
N TYR A 44 2.38 -17.61 3.52
CA TYR A 44 2.08 -18.62 4.53
C TYR A 44 0.82 -19.40 4.19
N THR A 45 0.72 -20.63 4.69
CA THR A 45 -0.42 -21.52 4.47
C THR A 45 -1.65 -21.04 5.23
N ASP A 46 -2.82 -21.42 4.74
CA ASP A 46 -4.11 -21.21 5.38
C ASP A 46 -4.43 -19.73 5.69
N ALA A 47 -3.84 -18.82 4.91
CA ALA A 47 -4.17 -17.41 4.98
C ALA A 47 -5.70 -17.20 4.80
N PRO A 48 -6.31 -16.18 5.44
CA PRO A 48 -7.76 -16.03 5.47
C PRO A 48 -8.47 -16.12 4.12
N ALA A 49 -7.94 -15.48 3.08
CA ALA A 49 -8.53 -15.55 1.73
C ALA A 49 -8.33 -16.92 1.06
N MET A 50 -7.26 -17.67 1.38
CA MET A 50 -7.05 -19.02 0.86
C MET A 50 -8.16 -20.00 1.28
N GLN A 51 -8.77 -19.75 2.44
CA GLN A 51 -9.85 -20.61 2.97
C GLN A 51 -11.13 -20.55 2.12
N VAL A 52 -11.29 -19.50 1.32
CA VAL A 52 -12.48 -19.27 0.50
C VAL A 52 -12.20 -19.21 -1.00
N ALA A 53 -10.94 -19.06 -1.41
CA ALA A 53 -10.55 -19.04 -2.82
C ALA A 53 -10.75 -20.39 -3.52
N HIS A 54 -10.85 -20.39 -4.85
CA HIS A 54 -10.96 -21.61 -5.64
C HIS A 54 -9.64 -22.40 -5.67
N ARG A 55 -8.50 -21.70 -5.65
CA ARG A 55 -7.14 -22.25 -5.53
C ARG A 55 -6.27 -21.28 -4.74
N SER A 56 -5.16 -21.81 -4.21
CA SER A 56 -4.19 -21.00 -3.51
C SER A 56 -2.75 -21.45 -3.76
N HIS A 57 -1.81 -20.51 -3.63
CA HIS A 57 -0.38 -20.77 -3.71
C HIS A 57 0.32 -20.10 -2.54
N VAL A 58 1.24 -20.83 -1.92
CA VAL A 58 2.13 -20.28 -0.88
C VAL A 58 3.45 -19.89 -1.53
N VAL A 59 3.71 -18.59 -1.61
CA VAL A 59 4.85 -18.03 -2.33
C VAL A 59 5.36 -16.78 -1.62
N ASP A 60 6.67 -16.64 -1.49
CA ASP A 60 7.25 -15.35 -1.15
C ASP A 60 7.07 -14.39 -2.35
N MET A 61 6.12 -13.48 -2.23
CA MET A 61 5.81 -12.53 -3.30
C MET A 61 6.87 -11.44 -3.50
N LEU A 62 7.86 -11.33 -2.60
CA LEU A 62 9.05 -10.51 -2.81
C LEU A 62 10.06 -11.20 -3.75
N ASP A 63 9.99 -12.51 -3.91
CA ASP A 63 10.73 -13.23 -4.95
C ASP A 63 10.02 -13.06 -6.30
N ALA A 64 10.57 -12.20 -7.15
CA ALA A 64 10.04 -11.88 -8.46
C ALA A 64 9.86 -13.12 -9.35
N LYS A 65 10.79 -14.10 -9.28
CA LYS A 65 10.74 -15.31 -10.10
C LYS A 65 9.63 -16.25 -9.64
N ALA A 66 9.49 -16.41 -8.31
CA ALA A 66 8.43 -17.23 -7.75
C ALA A 66 7.04 -16.65 -8.01
N LEU A 67 6.88 -15.33 -7.86
CA LEU A 67 5.64 -14.63 -8.21
C LEU A 67 5.28 -14.79 -9.69
N ARG A 68 6.23 -14.56 -10.60
CA ARG A 68 6.06 -14.76 -12.05
C ARG A 68 5.62 -16.18 -12.36
N ALA A 69 6.28 -17.18 -11.81
CA ALA A 69 5.97 -18.58 -12.08
C ALA A 69 4.51 -18.94 -11.75
N VAL A 70 3.97 -18.42 -10.65
CA VAL A 70 2.55 -18.62 -10.30
C VAL A 70 1.63 -17.89 -11.25
N ILE A 71 1.96 -16.64 -11.63
CA ILE A 71 1.13 -15.86 -12.58
C ILE A 71 1.10 -16.55 -13.96
N GLU A 72 2.23 -17.01 -14.45
CA GLU A 72 2.33 -17.72 -15.73
C GLU A 72 1.62 -19.10 -15.71
N LEU A 73 1.66 -19.79 -14.56
CA LEU A 73 0.94 -21.05 -14.36
C LEU A 73 -0.57 -20.85 -14.42
N GLU A 74 -1.08 -19.87 -13.67
CA GLU A 74 -2.52 -19.64 -13.53
C GLU A 74 -3.11 -18.86 -14.71
N LYS A 75 -2.33 -18.05 -15.39
CA LYS A 75 -2.76 -17.20 -16.51
C LYS A 75 -4.04 -16.43 -16.18
N PRO A 76 -4.02 -15.58 -15.14
CA PRO A 76 -5.20 -14.83 -14.73
C PRO A 76 -5.55 -13.75 -15.74
N ASP A 77 -6.85 -13.41 -15.84
CA ASP A 77 -7.29 -12.22 -16.57
C ASP A 77 -6.89 -10.94 -15.86
N TYR A 78 -6.84 -10.97 -14.53
CA TYR A 78 -6.49 -9.82 -13.70
C TYR A 78 -5.60 -10.25 -12.53
N ILE A 79 -4.61 -9.42 -12.23
CA ILE A 79 -3.73 -9.51 -11.06
C ILE A 79 -4.10 -8.39 -10.12
N VAL A 80 -4.42 -8.70 -8.87
CA VAL A 80 -4.82 -7.72 -7.85
C VAL A 80 -3.82 -7.74 -6.71
N PRO A 81 -2.87 -6.80 -6.66
CA PRO A 81 -1.99 -6.62 -5.51
C PRO A 81 -2.76 -5.94 -4.36
N GLU A 82 -2.70 -6.52 -3.17
CA GLU A 82 -3.40 -6.02 -1.98
C GLU A 82 -2.45 -5.57 -0.89
N ILE A 83 -1.31 -6.25 -0.73
CA ILE A 83 -0.30 -5.93 0.29
C ILE A 83 0.92 -5.26 -0.32
N GLU A 84 1.75 -4.59 0.51
CA GLU A 84 2.97 -3.94 0.06
C GLU A 84 4.18 -4.88 -0.10
N ALA A 85 4.12 -6.10 0.45
CA ALA A 85 5.21 -7.07 0.37
C ALA A 85 5.17 -7.88 -0.94
N ILE A 86 5.30 -7.18 -2.07
CA ILE A 86 5.24 -7.73 -3.43
C ILE A 86 6.41 -7.18 -4.25
N ALA A 87 6.98 -7.99 -5.14
CA ALA A 87 7.95 -7.57 -6.15
C ALA A 87 7.27 -6.68 -7.21
N THR A 88 6.99 -5.41 -6.87
CA THR A 88 6.21 -4.49 -7.72
C THR A 88 6.89 -4.19 -9.06
N SER A 89 8.21 -4.25 -9.13
CA SER A 89 8.96 -4.15 -10.39
C SER A 89 8.61 -5.29 -11.36
N GLU A 90 8.35 -6.47 -10.82
CA GLU A 90 7.93 -7.64 -11.60
C GLU A 90 6.50 -7.44 -12.16
N LEU A 91 5.59 -6.87 -11.36
CA LEU A 91 4.25 -6.52 -11.84
C LEU A 91 4.32 -5.50 -13.00
N VAL A 92 5.25 -4.54 -12.93
CA VAL A 92 5.48 -3.57 -14.03
C VAL A 92 5.99 -4.27 -15.30
N ALA A 93 6.84 -5.29 -15.16
CA ALA A 93 7.31 -6.08 -16.31
C ALA A 93 6.17 -6.91 -16.93
N LEU A 94 5.41 -7.61 -16.10
CA LEU A 94 4.26 -8.41 -16.53
C LEU A 94 3.17 -7.56 -17.22
N GLU A 95 2.90 -6.35 -16.71
CA GLU A 95 1.94 -5.43 -17.34
C GLU A 95 2.39 -5.02 -18.76
N LYS A 96 3.71 -4.80 -18.98
CA LYS A 96 4.27 -4.55 -20.31
C LYS A 96 4.17 -5.77 -21.25
N GLU A 97 4.14 -6.97 -20.70
CA GLU A 97 3.98 -8.22 -21.43
C GLU A 97 2.49 -8.54 -21.74
N GLY A 98 1.57 -7.69 -21.26
CA GLY A 98 0.14 -7.81 -21.58
C GLY A 98 -0.73 -8.35 -20.46
N PHE A 99 -0.19 -8.63 -19.28
CA PHE A 99 -1.03 -8.94 -18.12
C PHE A 99 -1.75 -7.69 -17.63
N THR A 100 -2.95 -7.86 -17.10
CA THR A 100 -3.72 -6.73 -16.54
C THR A 100 -3.58 -6.69 -15.03
N VAL A 101 -2.97 -5.63 -14.52
CA VAL A 101 -2.79 -5.38 -13.08
C VAL A 101 -3.77 -4.31 -12.62
N ILE A 102 -4.50 -4.54 -11.54
CA ILE A 102 -5.51 -3.61 -10.99
C ILE A 102 -5.31 -3.44 -9.48
N PRO A 103 -5.00 -2.21 -9.01
CA PRO A 103 -4.71 -1.00 -9.79
C PRO A 103 -3.45 -1.17 -10.64
N SER A 104 -3.20 -0.27 -11.59
CA SER A 104 -2.06 -0.43 -12.53
C SER A 104 -0.75 -0.70 -11.77
N ALA A 105 0.13 -1.51 -12.35
CA ALA A 105 1.42 -1.86 -11.72
C ALA A 105 2.25 -0.61 -11.37
N ARG A 106 2.17 0.45 -12.18
CA ARG A 106 2.80 1.75 -11.88
C ARG A 106 2.21 2.37 -10.61
N ALA A 107 0.88 2.36 -10.44
CA ALA A 107 0.24 2.93 -9.25
C ALA A 107 0.66 2.17 -8.01
N VAL A 108 0.64 0.83 -8.06
CA VAL A 108 1.09 -0.04 -6.98
C VAL A 108 2.55 0.23 -6.60
N HIS A 109 3.44 0.25 -7.60
CA HIS A 109 4.86 0.52 -7.38
C HIS A 109 5.12 1.87 -6.70
N LEU A 110 4.41 2.91 -7.11
CA LEU A 110 4.55 4.26 -6.53
C LEU A 110 3.97 4.35 -5.12
N THR A 111 2.79 3.79 -4.88
CA THR A 111 2.11 3.91 -3.58
C THR A 111 2.73 3.05 -2.49
N MET A 112 3.33 1.92 -2.87
CA MET A 112 4.05 1.05 -1.94
C MET A 112 5.45 1.55 -1.60
N ASN A 113 5.98 2.51 -2.35
CA ASN A 113 7.25 3.17 -2.09
C ASN A 113 7.00 4.60 -1.62
N ARG A 114 7.25 4.86 -0.33
CA ARG A 114 7.02 6.18 0.29
C ARG A 114 7.82 7.30 -0.38
N GLU A 115 9.02 7.01 -0.89
CA GLU A 115 9.80 7.97 -1.65
C GLU A 115 9.16 8.24 -3.02
N GLY A 116 8.74 7.19 -3.73
CA GLY A 116 8.13 7.33 -5.05
C GLY A 116 6.88 8.19 -5.02
N ILE A 117 5.95 7.92 -4.09
CA ILE A 117 4.72 8.69 -3.98
C ILE A 117 4.97 10.12 -3.48
N ARG A 118 5.93 10.33 -2.54
CA ARG A 118 6.28 11.66 -2.04
C ARG A 118 6.86 12.55 -3.15
N ARG A 119 7.83 12.04 -3.91
CA ARG A 119 8.42 12.77 -5.03
C ARG A 119 7.40 13.04 -6.14
N LEU A 120 6.53 12.08 -6.44
CA LEU A 120 5.44 12.30 -7.38
C LEU A 120 4.55 13.47 -6.93
N ALA A 121 4.11 13.48 -5.67
CA ALA A 121 3.25 14.52 -5.14
C ALA A 121 3.95 15.89 -5.11
N ALA A 122 5.12 15.98 -4.50
CA ALA A 122 5.80 17.23 -4.24
C ALA A 122 6.53 17.79 -5.48
N GLU A 123 7.28 16.93 -6.21
CA GLU A 123 8.21 17.37 -7.25
C GLU A 123 7.59 17.33 -8.65
N THR A 124 6.72 16.36 -8.94
CA THR A 124 6.11 16.21 -10.27
C THR A 124 4.76 16.92 -10.36
N LEU A 125 3.91 16.75 -9.36
CA LEU A 125 2.55 17.32 -9.34
C LEU A 125 2.49 18.66 -8.63
N ASN A 126 3.58 19.12 -7.99
CA ASN A 126 3.67 20.35 -7.21
C ASN A 126 2.54 20.50 -6.16
N LEU A 127 2.13 19.38 -5.56
CA LEU A 127 1.17 19.39 -4.48
C LEU A 127 1.85 19.84 -3.18
N LYS A 128 1.12 20.55 -2.35
CA LYS A 128 1.60 20.96 -1.03
C LYS A 128 1.82 19.73 -0.14
N THR A 129 3.05 19.57 0.33
CA THR A 129 3.46 18.53 1.30
C THR A 129 4.20 19.18 2.46
N SER A 130 4.39 18.46 3.56
CA SER A 130 5.36 18.88 4.58
C SER A 130 6.78 18.92 4.01
N PRO A 131 7.69 19.76 4.53
CA PRO A 131 9.10 19.66 4.20
C PRO A 131 9.60 18.24 4.49
N TYR A 132 10.48 17.71 3.65
CA TYR A 132 10.98 16.34 3.84
C TYR A 132 12.38 16.14 3.28
N GLN A 133 13.07 15.15 3.82
CA GLN A 133 14.35 14.66 3.31
C GLN A 133 14.41 13.12 3.37
N PHE A 134 15.05 12.52 2.37
CA PHE A 134 15.37 11.09 2.38
C PHE A 134 16.83 10.91 2.71
N VAL A 135 17.13 10.03 3.65
CA VAL A 135 18.50 9.76 4.10
C VAL A 135 18.75 8.26 4.23
N ASP A 136 20.02 7.89 4.04
CA ASP A 136 20.45 6.48 4.04
C ASP A 136 21.31 6.12 5.25
N ASN A 137 21.77 7.13 6.00
CA ASN A 137 22.71 6.94 7.11
C ASN A 137 22.45 7.93 8.23
N HIS A 138 23.00 7.61 9.40
CA HIS A 138 22.81 8.39 10.63
C HIS A 138 23.36 9.83 10.54
N ALA A 139 24.48 10.04 9.84
CA ALA A 139 25.07 11.38 9.75
C ALA A 139 24.17 12.34 8.94
N ASP A 140 23.60 11.87 7.84
CA ASP A 140 22.64 12.63 7.04
C ASP A 140 21.29 12.78 7.75
N TYR A 141 20.90 11.80 8.56
CA TYR A 141 19.72 11.89 9.43
C TYR A 141 19.82 13.06 10.41
N LEU A 142 20.96 13.24 11.11
CA LEU A 142 21.14 14.36 12.03
C LEU A 142 21.06 15.70 11.32
N LYS A 143 21.69 15.83 10.14
CA LYS A 143 21.60 17.05 9.31
C LYS A 143 20.17 17.35 8.86
N ALA A 144 19.43 16.32 8.44
CA ALA A 144 18.05 16.48 8.02
C ALA A 144 17.16 17.01 9.16
N ILE A 145 17.39 16.55 10.40
CA ILE A 145 16.67 17.08 11.56
C ILE A 145 17.02 18.56 11.83
N GLU A 146 18.29 18.92 11.70
CA GLU A 146 18.70 20.33 11.85
C GLU A 146 18.03 21.25 10.82
N GLU A 147 17.92 20.80 9.57
CA GLU A 147 17.32 21.58 8.47
C GLU A 147 15.78 21.61 8.53
N ILE A 148 15.13 20.52 8.88
CA ILE A 148 13.65 20.42 8.97
C ILE A 148 13.16 21.06 10.27
N GLY A 149 13.91 20.91 11.36
CA GLY A 149 13.54 21.37 12.69
C GLY A 149 12.64 20.39 13.46
N LEU A 150 12.45 20.70 14.75
CA LEU A 150 11.59 19.94 15.66
C LEU A 150 10.27 20.70 15.90
N PRO A 151 9.15 20.00 16.06
CA PRO A 151 9.01 18.54 15.96
C PRO A 151 9.05 18.05 14.53
N CYS A 152 9.53 16.81 14.32
CA CYS A 152 9.52 16.14 13.03
C CYS A 152 9.16 14.65 13.18
N VAL A 153 8.96 13.97 12.07
CA VAL A 153 8.58 12.55 12.05
C VAL A 153 9.57 11.79 11.19
N ILE A 154 10.10 10.68 11.70
CA ILE A 154 10.90 9.72 10.94
C ILE A 154 10.07 8.49 10.58
N LYS A 155 10.21 8.00 9.33
CA LYS A 155 9.51 6.81 8.84
C LYS A 155 10.43 6.00 7.93
N PRO A 156 10.49 4.66 8.03
CA PRO A 156 11.11 3.83 7.00
C PRO A 156 10.41 4.03 5.65
N VAL A 157 11.16 3.99 4.54
CA VAL A 157 10.58 4.13 3.20
C VAL A 157 9.61 3.00 2.88
N MET A 158 9.92 1.78 3.34
CA MET A 158 9.09 0.59 3.17
C MET A 158 8.57 0.12 4.54
N SER A 159 7.43 0.64 4.95
CA SER A 159 6.74 0.20 6.18
C SER A 159 5.25 0.50 6.11
N SER A 160 4.45 -0.24 6.87
CA SER A 160 3.01 -0.03 7.03
C SER A 160 2.63 -0.01 8.50
N SER A 161 1.41 0.44 8.78
CA SER A 161 0.82 0.43 10.13
C SER A 161 1.71 1.10 11.19
N GLY A 162 2.40 2.18 10.83
CA GLY A 162 3.24 2.95 11.75
C GLY A 162 4.51 2.25 12.26
N LYS A 163 4.84 1.04 11.78
CA LYS A 163 6.03 0.30 12.21
C LYS A 163 7.30 1.07 11.83
N GLY A 164 8.18 1.27 12.83
CA GLY A 164 9.41 2.06 12.66
C GLY A 164 9.19 3.57 12.56
N GLN A 165 7.96 4.06 12.72
CA GLN A 165 7.64 5.49 12.71
C GLN A 165 7.74 6.06 14.11
N SER A 166 8.38 7.24 14.24
CA SER A 166 8.46 7.99 15.49
C SER A 166 8.27 9.49 15.25
N THR A 167 7.61 10.15 16.20
CA THR A 167 7.62 11.61 16.28
C THR A 167 8.75 12.04 17.19
N ILE A 168 9.65 12.88 16.68
CA ILE A 168 10.80 13.44 17.39
C ILE A 168 10.38 14.82 17.86
N LYS A 169 10.15 14.96 19.16
CA LYS A 169 9.70 16.21 19.77
C LYS A 169 10.87 17.01 20.32
N THR A 170 11.86 16.31 20.84
CA THR A 170 13.04 16.88 21.49
C THR A 170 14.32 16.21 21.01
N THR A 171 15.45 16.80 21.26
CA THR A 171 16.76 16.21 20.92
C THR A 171 17.02 14.87 21.63
N ALA A 172 16.38 14.63 22.78
CA ALA A 172 16.50 13.35 23.49
C ALA A 172 15.86 12.17 22.76
N ASP A 173 14.92 12.44 21.85
CA ASP A 173 14.19 11.40 21.11
C ASP A 173 14.98 10.90 19.88
N ILE A 174 15.99 11.65 19.43
CA ILE A 174 16.65 11.48 18.13
C ILE A 174 17.23 10.07 17.97
N GLU A 175 18.06 9.63 18.92
CA GLU A 175 18.75 8.33 18.80
C GLU A 175 17.79 7.15 18.88
N ALA A 176 16.83 7.19 19.79
CA ALA A 176 15.83 6.13 19.92
C ALA A 176 14.95 6.01 18.66
N ALA A 177 14.58 7.14 18.06
CA ALA A 177 13.79 7.19 16.83
C ALA A 177 14.56 6.60 15.64
N TRP A 178 15.87 6.89 15.52
CA TRP A 178 16.72 6.29 14.49
C TRP A 178 16.77 4.77 14.64
N VAL A 179 17.12 4.26 15.82
CA VAL A 179 17.20 2.81 16.07
C VAL A 179 15.88 2.13 15.73
N TYR A 180 14.76 2.65 16.23
CA TYR A 180 13.44 2.06 15.95
C TYR A 180 13.10 2.08 14.46
N SER A 181 13.49 3.12 13.73
CA SER A 181 13.25 3.19 12.28
C SER A 181 14.00 2.12 11.49
N GLN A 182 15.17 1.69 11.99
CA GLN A 182 15.98 0.65 11.35
C GLN A 182 15.46 -0.77 11.64
N GLU A 183 14.76 -0.96 12.76
CA GLU A 183 14.17 -2.25 13.16
C GLU A 183 12.77 -2.46 12.56
N GLY A 184 12.01 -1.40 12.36
CA GLY A 184 10.61 -1.45 11.95
C GLY A 184 10.35 -1.57 10.43
N GLY A 185 11.38 -1.44 9.59
CA GLY A 185 11.24 -1.54 8.13
C GLY A 185 10.98 -2.97 7.66
N ARG A 186 10.00 -3.19 6.76
CA ARG A 186 9.73 -4.52 6.18
C ARG A 186 10.82 -5.03 5.24
N SER A 187 11.63 -4.12 4.70
CA SER A 187 12.81 -4.44 3.89
C SER A 187 14.13 -4.45 4.69
N GLY A 188 14.05 -4.43 6.03
CA GLY A 188 15.20 -4.32 6.91
C GLY A 188 15.66 -2.87 7.12
N ALA A 189 16.83 -2.72 7.76
CA ALA A 189 17.47 -1.43 7.96
C ALA A 189 17.76 -0.73 6.63
N GLY A 190 17.60 0.59 6.57
CA GLY A 190 17.90 1.31 5.34
C GLY A 190 17.34 2.73 5.32
N ARG A 191 16.95 3.13 4.14
CA ARG A 191 16.50 4.47 3.80
C ARG A 191 15.25 4.89 4.56
N VAL A 192 15.28 6.08 5.12
CA VAL A 192 14.18 6.70 5.86
C VAL A 192 13.81 8.05 5.26
N ILE A 193 12.59 8.51 5.54
CA ILE A 193 12.16 9.88 5.32
C ILE A 193 12.05 10.60 6.67
N ILE A 194 12.53 11.83 6.74
CA ILE A 194 12.28 12.78 7.81
C ILE A 194 11.31 13.81 7.26
N GLU A 195 10.22 14.07 7.97
CA GLU A 195 9.16 14.98 7.57
C GLU A 195 8.90 16.00 8.68
N GLY A 196 8.69 17.25 8.30
CA GLY A 196 8.20 18.26 9.23
C GLY A 196 6.84 17.85 9.81
N PHE A 197 6.65 18.05 11.09
CA PHE A 197 5.38 17.77 11.76
C PHE A 197 4.29 18.71 11.23
N VAL A 198 3.12 18.17 10.98
CA VAL A 198 1.95 18.95 10.53
C VAL A 198 0.90 18.90 11.63
N GLU A 199 0.55 20.05 12.16
CA GLU A 199 -0.63 20.20 13.02
C GLU A 199 -1.88 20.24 12.14
N PHE A 200 -2.82 19.36 12.40
CA PHE A 200 -4.09 19.28 11.67
C PHE A 200 -5.27 19.11 12.64
N ASP A 201 -6.42 19.62 12.26
CA ASP A 201 -7.63 19.55 13.08
C ASP A 201 -8.22 18.13 13.07
N TYR A 202 -8.15 17.45 11.93
CA TYR A 202 -8.63 16.07 11.73
C TYR A 202 -7.98 15.42 10.53
N GLU A 203 -8.02 14.11 10.52
CA GLU A 203 -7.53 13.26 9.43
C GLU A 203 -8.73 12.58 8.75
N ILE A 204 -8.65 12.42 7.44
CA ILE A 204 -9.68 11.74 6.65
C ILE A 204 -9.07 10.65 5.76
N THR A 205 -9.91 9.66 5.46
CA THR A 205 -9.72 8.78 4.32
C THR A 205 -10.71 9.15 3.23
N LEU A 206 -10.23 9.44 2.03
CA LEU A 206 -11.05 9.68 0.85
C LEU A 206 -10.93 8.50 -0.11
N LEU A 207 -11.91 7.60 -0.08
CA LEU A 207 -11.96 6.50 -1.04
C LEU A 207 -12.32 7.01 -2.42
N THR A 208 -11.54 6.61 -3.40
CA THR A 208 -11.73 6.98 -4.80
C THR A 208 -11.85 5.75 -5.67
N VAL A 209 -12.81 5.76 -6.60
CA VAL A 209 -12.99 4.69 -7.59
C VAL A 209 -12.75 5.28 -8.99
N ARG A 210 -11.75 4.74 -9.68
CA ARG A 210 -11.45 5.13 -11.06
C ARG A 210 -11.84 4.01 -12.02
N HIS A 211 -12.79 4.30 -12.90
CA HIS A 211 -13.28 3.37 -13.91
C HIS A 211 -13.72 4.12 -15.18
N GLY A 212 -13.46 3.54 -16.35
CA GLY A 212 -13.90 4.10 -17.64
C GLY A 212 -13.45 5.54 -17.90
N GLY A 213 -12.27 5.95 -17.41
CA GLY A 213 -11.74 7.31 -17.54
C GLY A 213 -12.34 8.33 -16.55
N GLN A 214 -13.29 7.92 -15.72
CA GLN A 214 -13.92 8.75 -14.69
C GLN A 214 -13.39 8.39 -13.30
N THR A 215 -13.48 9.37 -12.38
CA THR A 215 -13.15 9.15 -10.97
C THR A 215 -14.35 9.55 -10.12
N THR A 216 -14.79 8.67 -9.27
CA THR A 216 -15.85 8.90 -8.29
C THR A 216 -15.24 8.96 -6.89
N PHE A 217 -15.67 9.92 -6.10
CA PHE A 217 -15.24 10.10 -4.72
C PHE A 217 -16.36 9.66 -3.78
N CYS A 218 -16.01 8.82 -2.80
CA CYS A 218 -16.93 8.55 -1.69
C CYS A 218 -16.97 9.74 -0.74
N LYS A 219 -17.97 9.78 0.13
CA LYS A 219 -17.98 10.78 1.21
C LYS A 219 -16.76 10.58 2.10
N PRO A 220 -16.08 11.66 2.56
CA PRO A 220 -14.92 11.54 3.42
C PRO A 220 -15.22 10.72 4.69
N ILE A 221 -14.29 9.88 5.06
CA ILE A 221 -14.33 9.08 6.30
C ILE A 221 -13.42 9.76 7.31
N GLY A 222 -13.99 10.21 8.41
CA GLY A 222 -13.22 10.67 9.55
C GLY A 222 -12.78 9.49 10.41
N HIS A 223 -11.64 9.61 11.07
CA HIS A 223 -11.16 8.57 11.97
C HIS A 223 -10.27 9.14 13.07
N VAL A 224 -10.14 8.35 14.14
CA VAL A 224 -9.19 8.56 15.22
C VAL A 224 -8.24 7.38 15.24
N GLN A 225 -6.94 7.70 15.30
CA GLN A 225 -5.87 6.72 15.49
C GLN A 225 -5.23 6.93 16.86
N LYS A 226 -4.80 5.84 17.46
CA LYS A 226 -3.97 5.86 18.67
C LYS A 226 -2.84 4.86 18.48
N ASP A 227 -1.61 5.31 18.67
CA ASP A 227 -0.41 4.48 18.53
C ASP A 227 -0.28 3.76 17.15
N GLY A 228 -0.82 4.38 16.09
CA GLY A 228 -0.84 3.82 14.74
C GLY A 228 -2.05 2.92 14.42
N ASP A 229 -2.88 2.62 15.39
CA ASP A 229 -4.06 1.76 15.22
C ASP A 229 -5.35 2.58 15.10
N TYR A 230 -6.22 2.17 14.18
CA TYR A 230 -7.58 2.69 14.06
C TYR A 230 -8.39 2.36 15.31
N GLN A 231 -8.91 3.40 15.98
CA GLN A 231 -9.78 3.23 17.15
C GLN A 231 -11.24 3.42 16.82
N GLN A 232 -11.54 4.39 15.95
CA GLN A 232 -12.90 4.74 15.57
C GLN A 232 -12.91 5.39 14.19
N SER A 233 -13.94 5.12 13.40
CA SER A 233 -14.21 5.80 12.13
C SER A 233 -15.69 6.11 11.98
N TRP A 234 -16.01 7.16 11.20
CA TRP A 234 -17.38 7.57 10.87
C TRP A 234 -17.44 8.13 9.47
N GLN A 235 -18.62 8.06 8.86
CA GLN A 235 -18.88 8.61 7.53
C GLN A 235 -20.30 9.19 7.46
N PRO A 236 -20.48 10.42 6.98
CA PRO A 236 -19.46 11.33 6.45
C PRO A 236 -18.71 12.08 7.56
N GLN A 237 -17.46 12.47 7.31
CA GLN A 237 -16.78 13.49 8.08
C GLN A 237 -17.41 14.84 7.75
N VAL A 238 -17.81 15.59 8.78
CA VAL A 238 -18.26 16.97 8.60
C VAL A 238 -17.07 17.86 8.26
N MET A 239 -17.16 18.56 7.15
CA MET A 239 -16.11 19.42 6.62
C MET A 239 -16.72 20.75 6.15
N SER A 240 -15.90 21.82 6.12
CA SER A 240 -16.32 23.06 5.49
C SER A 240 -16.39 22.89 3.96
N GLU A 241 -17.18 23.75 3.29
CA GLU A 241 -17.24 23.76 1.81
C GLU A 241 -15.87 24.00 1.16
N GLN A 242 -14.99 24.75 1.84
CA GLN A 242 -13.65 25.01 1.35
C GLN A 242 -12.72 23.78 1.46
N ALA A 243 -13.00 22.85 2.38
CA ALA A 243 -12.20 21.66 2.60
C ALA A 243 -12.69 20.45 1.77
N LEU A 244 -13.91 20.54 1.24
CA LEU A 244 -14.49 19.56 0.30
C LEU A 244 -14.11 19.88 -1.15
#